data_01b2432e1484c3ed6e596bf7fbece8ae
#
_entry.id   01b2432e1484c3ed6e596bf7fbece8ae
#
_cell.length_a   1.000
_cell.length_b   1.000
_cell.length_c   1.000
_cell.angle_alpha   90.00
_cell.angle_beta   90.00
_cell.angle_gamma   90.00
#
_symmetry.space_group_name_H-M   'P 1'
#
loop_
_entity.id
_entity.type
_entity.pdbx_description
1 polymer ?
#
loop_
_entity_poly.entity_id
_entity_poly.type
_entity_poly.pdbx_seq_one_letter_code
_entity_poly.pdbx_strand_id
1 'polypeptide(L)'
;EKKYKYSDANMNMLYQLFRSKLKEVSFDRYMANQFYSPLKLRTTGYLPLQYLDTLIHPITPTEFDTFWRYQLLKGHVHDPNAALYGGVAGNAGIFSNANDLGVLFQMVMNKGAYGGKQYLTPQTIKKFTSHQIGSHRGLGFNKPTYESVSTVAPDCPTTAFGHTGFTGICVWA
;
A
#
# COMPACT_ATOMS: atom_id res chain seq x y z
N GLU A 1 -19.47 3.28 -23.36
CA GLU A 1 -19.10 2.37 -22.26
C GLU A 1 -18.01 3.00 -21.40
N LYS A 2 -18.20 3.05 -20.08
CA LYS A 2 -17.14 3.48 -19.16
C LYS A 2 -16.12 2.33 -19.04
N LYS A 3 -14.99 2.47 -19.70
CA LYS A 3 -13.93 1.49 -19.66
C LYS A 3 -13.04 1.75 -18.44
N TYR A 4 -12.77 0.71 -17.63
CA TYR A 4 -11.82 0.79 -16.52
C TYR A 4 -10.43 1.18 -17.07
N LYS A 5 -9.76 2.13 -16.39
CA LYS A 5 -8.37 2.49 -16.67
C LYS A 5 -7.61 2.62 -15.35
N TYR A 6 -6.57 1.82 -15.17
CA TYR A 6 -5.64 1.96 -14.05
C TYR A 6 -4.93 3.31 -14.13
N SER A 7 -4.85 4.04 -13.01
CA SER A 7 -4.17 5.32 -12.96
C SER A 7 -3.73 5.68 -11.55
N ASP A 8 -2.46 5.99 -11.38
CA ASP A 8 -1.87 6.50 -10.14
C ASP A 8 -2.45 7.86 -9.74
N ALA A 9 -2.89 8.65 -10.73
CA ALA A 9 -3.51 9.95 -10.49
C ALA A 9 -4.72 9.87 -9.56
N ASN A 10 -5.52 8.80 -9.64
CA ASN A 10 -6.68 8.60 -8.75
C ASN A 10 -6.24 8.48 -7.28
N MET A 11 -5.19 7.72 -7.00
CA MET A 11 -4.67 7.54 -5.64
C MET A 11 -4.02 8.82 -5.13
N ASN A 12 -3.32 9.56 -6.00
CA ASN A 12 -2.74 10.85 -5.66
C ASN A 12 -3.81 11.92 -5.40
N MET A 13 -4.93 11.91 -6.13
CA MET A 13 -6.08 12.77 -5.83
C MET A 13 -6.69 12.45 -4.47
N LEU A 14 -6.88 11.17 -4.14
CA LEU A 14 -7.36 10.74 -2.84
C LEU A 14 -6.40 11.16 -1.72
N TYR A 15 -5.09 11.02 -1.94
CA TYR A 15 -4.08 11.49 -1.01
C TYR A 15 -4.20 13.00 -0.75
N GLN A 16 -4.32 13.82 -1.80
CA GLN A 16 -4.46 15.28 -1.66
C GLN A 16 -5.77 15.64 -0.92
N LEU A 17 -6.88 14.98 -1.26
CA LEU A 17 -8.15 15.17 -0.58
C LEU A 17 -8.04 14.81 0.91
N PHE A 18 -7.40 13.67 1.23
CA PHE A 18 -7.20 13.27 2.61
C PHE A 18 -6.29 14.25 3.36
N ARG A 19 -5.16 14.63 2.75
CA ARG A 19 -4.21 15.61 3.30
C ARG A 19 -4.89 16.95 3.61
N SER A 20 -5.82 17.40 2.75
CA SER A 20 -6.56 18.65 3.00
C SER A 20 -7.47 18.62 4.24
N LYS A 21 -7.78 17.41 4.75
CA LYS A 21 -8.54 17.21 5.99
C LYS A 21 -7.65 17.10 7.23
N LEU A 22 -6.37 16.84 7.06
CA LEU A 22 -5.39 16.79 8.15
C LEU A 22 -4.87 18.22 8.39
N LYS A 23 -5.28 18.85 9.49
CA LYS A 23 -4.95 20.27 9.75
C LYS A 23 -3.52 20.45 10.27
N GLU A 24 -3.03 19.55 11.13
CA GLU A 24 -1.80 19.75 11.91
C GLU A 24 -0.81 18.57 11.83
N VAL A 25 -1.21 17.47 11.20
CA VAL A 25 -0.41 16.24 11.13
C VAL A 25 -0.17 15.87 9.69
N SER A 26 1.06 15.55 9.31
CA SER A 26 1.36 15.03 7.97
C SER A 26 0.75 13.64 7.78
N PHE A 27 0.49 13.26 6.52
CA PHE A 27 -0.17 12.00 6.18
C PHE A 27 0.62 10.78 6.67
N ASP A 28 1.93 10.77 6.51
CA ASP A 28 2.83 9.72 6.98
C ASP A 28 2.75 9.55 8.51
N ARG A 29 2.77 10.65 9.26
CA ARG A 29 2.60 10.62 10.71
C ARG A 29 1.20 10.20 11.14
N TYR A 30 0.18 10.63 10.41
CA TYR A 30 -1.18 10.16 10.66
C TYR A 30 -1.27 8.63 10.52
N MET A 31 -0.75 8.08 9.41
CA MET A 31 -0.74 6.63 9.18
C MET A 31 0.08 5.89 10.25
N ALA A 32 1.23 6.42 10.61
CA ALA A 32 2.05 5.85 11.68
C ALA A 32 1.29 5.81 13.03
N ASN A 33 0.65 6.89 13.41
CA ASN A 33 -0.04 7.00 14.70
C ASN A 33 -1.34 6.18 14.75
N GLN A 34 -2.10 6.12 13.66
CA GLN A 34 -3.41 5.45 13.65
C GLN A 34 -3.31 3.94 13.38
N PHE A 35 -2.29 3.52 12.62
CA PHE A 35 -2.18 2.13 12.17
C PHE A 35 -0.84 1.50 12.51
N TYR A 36 0.30 2.04 12.02
CA TYR A 36 1.56 1.31 12.05
C TYR A 36 2.05 1.09 13.48
N SER A 37 2.12 2.13 14.29
CA SER A 37 2.59 2.03 15.69
C SER A 37 1.64 1.19 16.57
N PRO A 38 0.30 1.39 16.53
CA PRO A 38 -0.63 0.54 17.30
C PRO A 38 -0.64 -0.92 16.88
N LEU A 39 -0.40 -1.23 15.58
CA LEU A 39 -0.24 -2.59 15.06
C LEU A 39 1.17 -3.16 15.31
N LYS A 40 2.08 -2.35 15.88
CA LYS A 40 3.49 -2.71 16.11
C LYS A 40 4.28 -3.03 14.83
N LEU A 41 3.94 -2.39 13.72
CA LEU A 41 4.65 -2.50 12.45
C LEU A 41 5.92 -1.63 12.52
N ARG A 42 7.03 -2.23 12.91
CA ARG A 42 8.25 -1.49 13.25
C ARG A 42 9.03 -0.96 12.06
N THR A 43 8.86 -1.58 10.90
CA THR A 43 9.60 -1.24 9.67
C THR A 43 8.70 -0.69 8.57
N THR A 44 7.40 -0.57 8.84
CA THR A 44 6.43 -0.07 7.86
C THR A 44 6.26 1.44 7.98
N GLY A 45 6.39 2.13 6.87
CA GLY A 45 6.15 3.58 6.81
C GLY A 45 6.72 4.23 5.56
N TYR A 46 6.54 5.53 5.49
CA TYR A 46 7.15 6.40 4.49
C TYR A 46 8.51 6.88 4.98
N LEU A 47 9.39 7.26 4.06
CA LEU A 47 10.69 7.88 4.34
C LEU A 47 11.55 7.08 5.36
N PRO A 48 11.85 5.82 5.10
CA PRO A 48 12.45 4.90 6.09
C PRO A 48 13.80 5.40 6.63
N LEU A 49 14.56 6.16 5.84
CA LEU A 49 15.86 6.70 6.28
C LEU A 49 15.74 7.73 7.41
N GLN A 50 14.53 8.21 7.72
CA GLN A 50 14.31 9.16 8.82
C GLN A 50 14.07 8.48 10.18
N TYR A 51 13.74 7.16 10.20
CA TYR A 51 13.36 6.48 11.44
C TYR A 51 13.92 5.06 11.59
N LEU A 52 14.41 4.42 10.51
CA LEU A 52 14.99 3.09 10.60
C LEU A 52 16.51 3.17 10.81
N ASP A 53 16.99 2.36 11.74
CA ASP A 53 18.39 2.00 11.75
C ASP A 53 18.65 0.98 10.64
N THR A 54 19.30 1.43 9.56
CA THR A 54 19.54 0.62 8.36
C THR A 54 20.64 -0.42 8.54
N LEU A 55 21.38 -0.40 9.65
CA LEU A 55 22.32 -1.46 10.03
C LEU A 55 21.55 -2.68 10.59
N ILE A 56 20.49 -2.42 11.35
CA ILE A 56 19.63 -3.46 11.94
C ILE A 56 18.55 -3.90 10.93
N HIS A 57 18.01 -2.94 10.19
CA HIS A 57 16.93 -3.16 9.20
C HIS A 57 17.42 -2.75 7.80
N PRO A 58 18.19 -3.62 7.11
CA PRO A 58 18.73 -3.30 5.79
C PRO A 58 17.59 -3.11 4.78
N ILE A 59 17.70 -2.05 3.98
CA ILE A 59 16.74 -1.76 2.91
C ILE A 59 17.30 -2.31 1.60
N THR A 60 16.50 -3.08 0.88
CA THR A 60 16.85 -3.57 -0.46
C THR A 60 16.80 -2.42 -1.46
N PRO A 61 17.83 -2.23 -2.30
CA PRO A 61 17.76 -1.28 -3.41
C PRO A 61 16.77 -1.76 -4.47
N THR A 62 16.17 -0.82 -5.21
CA THR A 62 15.23 -1.11 -6.30
C THR A 62 15.92 -1.08 -7.67
N GLU A 63 16.53 0.03 -8.03
CA GLU A 63 17.25 0.18 -9.30
C GLU A 63 18.33 1.27 -9.23
N PHE A 64 19.17 1.33 -10.24
CA PHE A 64 19.99 2.52 -10.49
C PHE A 64 19.21 3.46 -11.41
N ASP A 65 18.74 4.60 -10.87
CA ASP A 65 17.98 5.60 -11.63
C ASP A 65 18.93 6.32 -12.61
N THR A 66 18.76 6.07 -13.88
CA THR A 66 19.52 6.72 -14.96
C THR A 66 18.80 7.90 -15.60
N PHE A 67 17.59 8.21 -15.13
CA PHE A 67 16.73 9.21 -15.79
C PHE A 67 16.89 10.62 -15.21
N TRP A 68 16.88 10.77 -13.88
CA TRP A 68 16.97 12.10 -13.26
C TRP A 68 17.69 12.16 -11.92
N ARG A 69 17.70 11.06 -11.11
CA ARG A 69 18.37 11.03 -9.80
C ARG A 69 19.82 10.55 -9.89
N TYR A 70 20.18 9.81 -10.94
CA TYR A 70 21.50 9.29 -11.26
C TYR A 70 22.18 8.58 -10.08
N GLN A 71 21.41 7.77 -9.34
CA GLN A 71 21.90 7.04 -8.17
C GLN A 71 21.17 5.72 -7.97
N LEU A 72 21.78 4.84 -7.16
CA LEU A 72 21.11 3.62 -6.70
C LEU A 72 20.01 4.00 -5.70
N LEU A 73 18.77 3.65 -6.02
CA LEU A 73 17.62 3.94 -5.18
C LEU A 73 17.53 2.93 -4.04
N LYS A 74 17.95 3.36 -2.85
CA LYS A 74 17.91 2.59 -1.62
C LYS A 74 17.37 3.47 -0.49
N GLY A 75 16.20 3.09 0.07
CA GLY A 75 15.51 3.88 1.09
C GLY A 75 14.80 5.14 0.55
N HIS A 76 14.86 5.37 -0.75
CA HIS A 76 14.10 6.39 -1.47
C HIS A 76 13.03 5.72 -2.32
N VAL A 77 11.84 6.34 -2.41
CA VAL A 77 10.74 5.80 -3.21
C VAL A 77 11.16 5.63 -4.68
N HIS A 78 10.84 4.47 -5.25
CA HIS A 78 11.16 4.17 -6.65
C HIS A 78 10.39 5.09 -7.62
N ASP A 79 9.06 5.21 -7.41
CA ASP A 79 8.17 5.96 -8.28
C ASP A 79 8.58 7.44 -8.39
N PRO A 80 8.79 7.98 -9.63
CA PRO A 80 9.22 9.36 -9.83
C PRO A 80 8.20 10.39 -9.34
N ASN A 81 6.89 10.13 -9.55
CA ASN A 81 5.85 11.07 -9.12
C ASN A 81 5.79 11.15 -7.59
N ALA A 82 5.85 9.99 -6.91
CA ALA A 82 5.92 9.97 -5.45
C ALA A 82 7.17 10.66 -4.93
N ALA A 83 8.31 10.56 -5.62
CA ALA A 83 9.54 11.26 -5.27
C ALA A 83 9.38 12.79 -5.39
N LEU A 84 8.68 13.28 -6.43
CA LEU A 84 8.34 14.71 -6.57
C LEU A 84 7.41 15.21 -5.45
N TYR A 85 6.60 14.35 -4.84
CA TYR A 85 5.83 14.64 -3.63
C TYR A 85 6.65 14.54 -2.33
N GLY A 86 7.97 14.38 -2.42
CA GLY A 86 8.84 14.24 -1.25
C GLY A 86 8.85 12.84 -0.64
N GLY A 87 8.43 11.82 -1.39
CA GLY A 87 8.43 10.42 -0.96
C GLY A 87 7.16 9.97 -0.23
N VAL A 88 6.18 10.86 -0.03
CA VAL A 88 4.89 10.55 0.60
C VAL A 88 3.77 10.83 -0.41
N ALA A 89 3.18 9.78 -0.98
CA ALA A 89 2.16 9.90 -2.01
C ALA A 89 1.06 8.83 -1.86
N GLY A 90 -0.02 8.96 -2.62
CA GLY A 90 -1.13 8.01 -2.57
C GLY A 90 -0.90 6.74 -3.36
N ASN A 91 -0.04 6.79 -4.38
CA ASN A 91 0.22 5.66 -5.27
C ASN A 91 1.45 4.83 -4.84
N ALA A 92 2.42 5.43 -4.16
CA ALA A 92 3.67 4.78 -3.79
C ALA A 92 4.34 5.47 -2.58
N GLY A 93 5.44 4.89 -2.08
CA GLY A 93 6.28 5.48 -1.04
C GLY A 93 6.35 4.70 0.26
N ILE A 94 5.51 3.68 0.45
CA ILE A 94 5.56 2.83 1.65
C ILE A 94 6.68 1.80 1.51
N PHE A 95 7.47 1.67 2.58
CA PHE A 95 8.43 0.60 2.81
C PHE A 95 7.88 -0.32 3.89
N SER A 96 8.16 -1.61 3.78
CA SER A 96 7.68 -2.63 4.72
C SER A 96 8.53 -3.90 4.62
N ASN A 97 8.14 -4.90 5.40
CA ASN A 97 8.64 -6.27 5.29
C ASN A 97 7.46 -7.27 5.33
N ALA A 98 7.75 -8.54 5.07
CA ALA A 98 6.72 -9.58 5.00
C ALA A 98 5.96 -9.77 6.32
N ASN A 99 6.63 -9.67 7.48
CA ASN A 99 5.98 -9.82 8.78
C ASN A 99 4.99 -8.68 9.05
N ASP A 100 5.41 -7.43 8.81
CA ASP A 100 4.57 -6.26 9.02
C ASP A 100 3.35 -6.28 8.06
N LEU A 101 3.57 -6.64 6.79
CA LEU A 101 2.47 -6.83 5.84
C LEU A 101 1.54 -7.97 6.27
N GLY A 102 2.10 -9.08 6.80
CA GLY A 102 1.31 -10.18 7.34
C GLY A 102 0.39 -9.73 8.48
N VAL A 103 0.88 -8.92 9.41
CA VAL A 103 0.07 -8.34 10.50
C VAL A 103 -1.03 -7.43 9.95
N LEU A 104 -0.69 -6.55 8.98
CA LEU A 104 -1.66 -5.65 8.36
C LEU A 104 -2.77 -6.43 7.64
N PHE A 105 -2.41 -7.43 6.85
CA PHE A 105 -3.39 -8.24 6.13
C PHE A 105 -4.19 -9.15 7.08
N GLN A 106 -3.57 -9.67 8.15
CA GLN A 106 -4.31 -10.39 9.19
C GLN A 106 -5.37 -9.50 9.86
N MET A 107 -5.07 -8.22 10.12
CA MET A 107 -6.05 -7.26 10.60
C MET A 107 -7.23 -7.13 9.62
N VAL A 108 -6.95 -7.02 8.31
CA VAL A 108 -8.00 -6.96 7.28
C VAL A 108 -8.82 -8.25 7.26
N MET A 109 -8.18 -9.43 7.25
CA MET A 109 -8.85 -10.75 7.29
C MET A 109 -9.73 -10.91 8.52
N ASN A 110 -9.31 -10.40 9.66
CA ASN A 110 -10.06 -10.37 10.90
C ASN A 110 -11.13 -9.25 10.94
N LYS A 111 -11.64 -8.84 9.78
CA LYS A 111 -12.70 -7.82 9.64
C LYS A 111 -12.36 -6.49 10.30
N GLY A 112 -11.08 -6.12 10.24
CA GLY A 112 -10.57 -4.85 10.76
C GLY A 112 -10.11 -4.86 12.22
N ALA A 113 -10.02 -6.05 12.85
CA ALA A 113 -9.57 -6.20 14.23
C ALA A 113 -8.19 -6.86 14.32
N TYR A 114 -7.35 -6.42 15.26
CA TYR A 114 -6.09 -7.06 15.60
C TYR A 114 -5.68 -6.75 17.03
N GLY A 115 -5.12 -7.75 17.74
CA GLY A 115 -4.63 -7.59 19.10
C GLY A 115 -5.69 -7.07 20.08
N GLY A 116 -6.95 -7.47 19.92
CA GLY A 116 -8.07 -7.04 20.77
C GLY A 116 -8.61 -5.63 20.46
N LYS A 117 -8.08 -4.95 19.43
CA LYS A 117 -8.52 -3.61 19.03
C LYS A 117 -9.18 -3.65 17.64
N GLN A 118 -10.30 -2.91 17.49
CA GLN A 118 -10.95 -2.67 16.21
C GLN A 118 -10.35 -1.40 15.58
N TYR A 119 -9.73 -1.53 14.41
CA TYR A 119 -9.14 -0.43 13.63
C TYR A 119 -10.10 0.09 12.55
N LEU A 120 -10.78 -0.83 11.86
CA LEU A 120 -11.73 -0.55 10.81
C LEU A 120 -13.00 -1.36 11.05
N THR A 121 -14.17 -0.84 10.66
CA THR A 121 -15.41 -1.60 10.83
C THR A 121 -15.48 -2.80 9.88
N PRO A 122 -16.16 -3.90 10.24
CA PRO A 122 -16.38 -5.04 9.35
C PRO A 122 -17.05 -4.63 8.02
N GLN A 123 -17.94 -3.66 8.06
CA GLN A 123 -18.63 -3.13 6.88
C GLN A 123 -17.64 -2.43 5.93
N THR A 124 -16.70 -1.64 6.48
CA THR A 124 -15.64 -0.99 5.70
C THR A 124 -14.77 -2.04 5.03
N ILE A 125 -14.30 -3.04 5.78
CA ILE A 125 -13.49 -4.12 5.22
C ILE A 125 -14.23 -4.83 4.09
N LYS A 126 -15.47 -5.26 4.32
CA LYS A 126 -16.29 -5.92 3.31
C LYS A 126 -16.43 -5.06 2.06
N LYS A 127 -16.70 -3.75 2.20
CA LYS A 127 -16.82 -2.83 1.07
C LYS A 127 -15.55 -2.73 0.25
N PHE A 128 -14.39 -2.65 0.91
CA PHE A 128 -13.11 -2.45 0.24
C PHE A 128 -12.56 -3.73 -0.43
N THR A 129 -12.82 -4.90 0.17
CA THR A 129 -12.33 -6.19 -0.33
C THR A 129 -13.28 -6.89 -1.30
N SER A 130 -14.53 -6.42 -1.46
CA SER A 130 -15.49 -6.98 -2.41
C SER A 130 -15.30 -6.41 -3.82
N HIS A 131 -15.68 -7.18 -4.84
CA HIS A 131 -15.78 -6.69 -6.21
C HIS A 131 -16.68 -5.46 -6.29
N GLN A 132 -16.26 -4.47 -7.06
CA GLN A 132 -17.05 -3.29 -7.36
C GLN A 132 -17.82 -3.47 -8.69
N ILE A 133 -18.99 -2.87 -8.80
CA ILE A 133 -19.81 -2.95 -10.01
C ILE A 133 -19.02 -2.40 -11.20
N GLY A 134 -18.96 -3.19 -12.28
CA GLY A 134 -18.22 -2.82 -13.51
C GLY A 134 -16.71 -2.81 -13.40
N SER A 135 -16.15 -3.44 -12.36
CA SER A 135 -14.71 -3.55 -12.16
C SER A 135 -14.30 -4.96 -11.71
N HIS A 136 -13.14 -5.40 -12.14
CA HIS A 136 -12.47 -6.61 -11.66
C HIS A 136 -11.73 -6.38 -10.33
N ARG A 137 -11.96 -5.27 -9.65
CA ARG A 137 -11.24 -4.86 -8.43
C ARG A 137 -12.19 -4.58 -7.26
N GLY A 138 -11.61 -4.63 -6.05
CA GLY A 138 -12.15 -3.96 -4.88
C GLY A 138 -11.77 -2.47 -4.86
N LEU A 139 -11.99 -1.81 -3.73
CA LEU A 139 -11.52 -0.44 -3.52
C LEU A 139 -10.07 -0.48 -3.01
N GLY A 140 -9.12 -0.18 -3.92
CA GLY A 140 -7.69 -0.24 -3.63
C GLY A 140 -7.06 -1.64 -3.70
N PHE A 141 -7.85 -2.71 -3.83
CA PHE A 141 -7.37 -4.08 -3.95
C PHE A 141 -7.61 -4.65 -5.35
N ASN A 142 -6.71 -5.49 -5.81
CA ASN A 142 -6.96 -6.41 -6.91
C ASN A 142 -7.80 -7.58 -6.38
N LYS A 143 -8.60 -8.16 -7.28
CA LYS A 143 -9.34 -9.40 -7.05
C LYS A 143 -8.87 -10.46 -8.07
N PRO A 144 -8.97 -11.75 -7.75
CA PRO A 144 -8.75 -12.78 -8.74
C PRO A 144 -9.65 -12.55 -9.96
N THR A 145 -9.06 -12.65 -11.15
CA THR A 145 -9.77 -12.61 -12.42
C THR A 145 -9.44 -13.86 -13.21
N TYR A 146 -10.41 -14.39 -13.94
CA TYR A 146 -10.22 -15.56 -14.81
C TYR A 146 -9.81 -15.15 -16.24
N GLU A 147 -9.55 -13.86 -16.45
CA GLU A 147 -9.04 -13.35 -17.71
C GLU A 147 -7.53 -13.57 -17.84
N SER A 148 -7.02 -13.49 -19.05
CA SER A 148 -5.65 -13.85 -19.46
C SER A 148 -4.51 -13.11 -18.75
N VAL A 149 -4.80 -12.17 -17.86
CA VAL A 149 -3.82 -11.36 -17.12
C VAL A 149 -4.08 -11.45 -15.60
N SER A 150 -4.38 -12.63 -15.10
CA SER A 150 -4.48 -12.85 -13.66
C SER A 150 -3.11 -12.74 -12.99
N THR A 151 -3.03 -12.02 -11.88
CA THR A 151 -1.81 -11.91 -11.04
C THR A 151 -1.77 -12.99 -9.94
N VAL A 152 -2.70 -13.94 -9.96
CA VAL A 152 -2.83 -15.07 -9.04
C VAL A 152 -3.06 -16.37 -9.79
N ALA A 153 -2.84 -17.48 -9.11
CA ALA A 153 -3.09 -18.80 -9.66
C ALA A 153 -4.57 -19.00 -10.08
N PRO A 154 -4.85 -19.82 -11.11
CA PRO A 154 -6.21 -20.02 -11.64
C PRO A 154 -7.21 -20.57 -10.62
N ASP A 155 -6.76 -21.29 -9.61
CA ASP A 155 -7.54 -21.90 -8.53
C ASP A 155 -7.69 -20.97 -7.31
N CYS A 156 -7.19 -19.74 -7.38
CA CYS A 156 -7.29 -18.79 -6.29
C CYS A 156 -8.77 -18.44 -6.01
N PRO A 157 -9.22 -18.53 -4.74
CA PRO A 157 -10.62 -18.23 -4.39
C PRO A 157 -11.03 -16.80 -4.79
N THR A 158 -12.25 -16.61 -5.28
CA THR A 158 -12.79 -15.28 -5.62
C THR A 158 -12.89 -14.35 -4.41
N THR A 159 -12.83 -14.89 -3.21
CA THR A 159 -12.78 -14.12 -1.95
C THR A 159 -11.42 -13.45 -1.74
N ALA A 160 -10.34 -13.99 -2.31
CA ALA A 160 -9.01 -13.41 -2.17
C ALA A 160 -8.95 -11.96 -2.65
N PHE A 161 -8.08 -11.20 -2.04
CA PHE A 161 -7.80 -9.81 -2.37
C PHE A 161 -6.31 -9.51 -2.12
N GLY A 162 -5.75 -8.58 -2.87
CA GLY A 162 -4.35 -8.26 -2.74
C GLY A 162 -3.92 -7.16 -3.68
N HIS A 163 -2.64 -6.98 -3.85
CA HIS A 163 -2.07 -6.07 -4.83
C HIS A 163 -0.63 -6.47 -5.19
N THR A 164 -0.20 -6.04 -6.35
CA THR A 164 1.20 -6.13 -6.81
C THR A 164 1.84 -4.76 -6.78
N GLY A 165 3.13 -4.68 -6.44
CA GLY A 165 3.93 -3.48 -6.56
C GLY A 165 4.82 -3.51 -7.80
N PHE A 166 5.09 -2.36 -8.38
CA PHE A 166 5.94 -2.22 -9.57
C PHE A 166 7.34 -2.81 -9.36
N THR A 167 7.87 -2.70 -8.15
CA THR A 167 9.21 -3.19 -7.77
C THR A 167 9.29 -4.71 -7.55
N GLY A 168 8.29 -5.48 -7.97
CA GLY A 168 8.29 -6.95 -7.92
C GLY A 168 7.77 -7.56 -6.63
N ILE A 169 7.15 -6.78 -5.76
CA ILE A 169 6.50 -7.27 -4.54
C ILE A 169 5.01 -7.53 -4.76
N CYS A 170 4.44 -8.42 -3.97
CA CYS A 170 2.99 -8.63 -3.94
C CYS A 170 2.54 -9.05 -2.53
N VAL A 171 1.27 -8.87 -2.25
CA VAL A 171 0.60 -9.40 -1.07
C VAL A 171 -0.82 -9.82 -1.44
N TRP A 172 -1.22 -11.01 -0.97
CA TRP A 172 -2.54 -11.61 -1.21
C TRP A 172 -3.04 -12.30 0.06
N ALA A 173 -4.34 -12.24 0.29
CA ALA A 173 -5.05 -12.91 1.39
C ALA A 173 -6.43 -13.38 0.92
#